data_e39ea50d33fb40728dce04bf0eeb67a5
#
_entry.id   e39ea50d33fb40728dce04bf0eeb67a5
#
_cell.length_a   1.000
_cell.length_b   1.000
_cell.length_c   1.000
_cell.angle_alpha   90.00
_cell.angle_beta   90.00
_cell.angle_gamma   90.00
#
_symmetry.space_group_name_H-M   'P 1'
#
loop_
_entity.id
_entity.type
_entity.pdbx_description
1 polymer ?
#
loop_
_entity_poly.entity_id
_entity_poly.type
_entity_poly.pdbx_seq_one_letter_code
_entity_poly.pdbx_strand_id
1 'polypeptide(L)'
;RSRGLGDVYKRQLFMGKRNKVTTRDIAEYTGVSQSTVSMILSNKPHVSFSKETIDKVRQGAKELGYKKPVAGVKKKEQALAKSIIVICPLLSNGYYSMIIHSITERAKDYGYTVFTVSTLRDVSQEELYLNLLSGFELAGVISLYPPTKIAQANALSKQVPVVSIGDKPDACRFDAVELDLSLIHI
;
A
#
# COMPACT_ATOMS: atom_id res chain seq x y z
N ARG A 1 -9.97 -44.00 20.90
CA ARG A 1 -10.07 -43.08 19.76
C ARG A 1 -9.50 -41.75 20.20
N SER A 2 -8.16 -41.59 20.20
CA SER A 2 -7.46 -40.36 20.60
C SER A 2 -6.95 -39.62 19.35
N ARG A 3 -7.84 -38.91 18.67
CA ARG A 3 -7.51 -38.07 17.52
C ARG A 3 -7.29 -36.58 17.84
N GLY A 4 -7.35 -36.17 19.11
CA GLY A 4 -7.44 -34.75 19.48
C GLY A 4 -6.17 -34.10 20.03
N LEU A 5 -5.29 -34.82 20.72
CA LEU A 5 -4.16 -34.15 21.40
C LEU A 5 -2.95 -33.90 20.48
N GLY A 6 -2.66 -34.79 19.54
CA GLY A 6 -1.51 -34.62 18.63
C GLY A 6 -1.67 -33.44 17.68
N ASP A 7 -2.92 -33.15 17.24
CA ASP A 7 -3.21 -32.05 16.31
C ASP A 7 -3.19 -30.67 17.01
N VAL A 8 -3.57 -30.62 18.29
CA VAL A 8 -3.52 -29.40 19.10
C VAL A 8 -2.06 -29.01 19.40
N TYR A 9 -1.21 -29.97 19.73
CA TYR A 9 0.23 -29.73 19.97
C TYR A 9 0.96 -29.29 18.68
N LYS A 10 0.67 -29.91 17.53
CA LYS A 10 1.23 -29.47 16.26
C LYS A 10 0.82 -28.03 15.94
N ARG A 11 -0.45 -27.70 16.17
CA ARG A 11 -0.98 -26.33 15.93
C ARG A 11 -0.30 -25.27 16.79
N GLN A 12 -0.02 -25.55 18.07
CA GLN A 12 0.68 -24.64 18.97
C GLN A 12 2.15 -24.41 18.59
N LEU A 13 2.86 -25.44 18.12
CA LEU A 13 4.24 -25.33 17.66
C LEU A 13 4.39 -24.43 16.40
N PHE A 14 3.40 -24.44 15.51
CA PHE A 14 3.40 -23.61 14.30
C PHE A 14 2.93 -22.16 14.53
N MET A 15 2.05 -21.91 15.51
CA MET A 15 1.55 -20.58 15.82
C MET A 15 2.52 -19.70 16.64
N GLY A 16 3.55 -20.28 17.28
CA GLY A 16 4.42 -19.57 18.22
C GLY A 16 5.57 -18.78 17.60
N LYS A 17 5.82 -18.81 16.28
CA LYS A 17 7.07 -18.27 15.69
C LYS A 17 6.99 -17.33 14.51
N ARG A 18 5.84 -17.13 13.83
CA ARG A 18 5.76 -16.22 12.67
C ARG A 18 4.39 -15.60 12.49
N ASN A 19 4.38 -14.29 12.23
CA ASN A 19 3.15 -13.51 11.93
C ASN A 19 2.44 -13.89 10.61
N LYS A 20 2.97 -14.83 9.80
CA LYS A 20 2.39 -15.19 8.50
C LYS A 20 2.70 -16.64 8.14
N VAL A 21 1.67 -17.47 7.97
CA VAL A 21 1.77 -18.86 7.52
C VAL A 21 2.22 -18.89 6.06
N THR A 22 3.18 -19.77 5.75
CA THR A 22 3.78 -19.93 4.41
C THR A 22 3.36 -21.28 3.77
N THR A 23 3.62 -21.44 2.47
CA THR A 23 3.42 -22.74 1.78
C THR A 23 4.34 -23.84 2.32
N ARG A 24 5.46 -23.48 2.94
CA ARG A 24 6.38 -24.41 3.59
C ARG A 24 5.77 -24.97 4.87
N ASP A 25 5.09 -24.13 5.65
CA ASP A 25 4.43 -24.58 6.88
C ASP A 25 3.27 -25.54 6.56
N ILE A 26 2.55 -25.31 5.45
CA ILE A 26 1.51 -26.22 4.96
C ILE A 26 2.12 -27.54 4.51
N ALA A 27 3.25 -27.51 3.79
CA ALA A 27 3.97 -28.68 3.33
C ALA A 27 4.38 -29.56 4.51
N GLU A 28 4.96 -28.97 5.54
CA GLU A 28 5.36 -29.65 6.77
C GLU A 28 4.17 -30.22 7.54
N TYR A 29 3.07 -29.45 7.64
CA TYR A 29 1.84 -29.88 8.32
C TYR A 29 1.15 -31.06 7.60
N THR A 30 1.10 -31.02 6.26
CA THR A 30 0.40 -32.03 5.44
C THR A 30 1.27 -33.19 5.01
N GLY A 31 2.60 -33.13 5.17
CA GLY A 31 3.55 -34.13 4.68
C GLY A 31 3.64 -34.18 3.15
N VAL A 32 3.30 -33.10 2.46
CA VAL A 32 3.34 -32.97 0.99
C VAL A 32 4.46 -32.01 0.60
N SER A 33 5.10 -32.18 -0.56
CA SER A 33 6.18 -31.27 -0.98
C SER A 33 5.69 -29.82 -1.14
N GLN A 34 6.54 -28.84 -0.85
CA GLN A 34 6.19 -27.42 -0.99
C GLN A 34 5.79 -27.05 -2.42
N SER A 35 6.41 -27.69 -3.43
CA SER A 35 6.06 -27.49 -4.84
C SER A 35 4.64 -27.97 -5.12
N THR A 36 4.25 -29.15 -4.61
CA THR A 36 2.89 -29.68 -4.75
C THR A 36 1.86 -28.78 -4.05
N VAL A 37 2.15 -28.33 -2.82
CA VAL A 37 1.29 -27.35 -2.11
C VAL A 37 1.11 -26.08 -2.94
N SER A 38 2.19 -25.52 -3.47
CA SER A 38 2.15 -24.32 -4.30
C SER A 38 1.33 -24.51 -5.57
N MET A 39 1.45 -25.65 -6.25
CA MET A 39 0.70 -25.94 -7.47
C MET A 39 -0.79 -26.12 -7.18
N ILE A 40 -1.16 -26.86 -6.13
CA ILE A 40 -2.56 -27.07 -5.72
C ILE A 40 -3.22 -25.73 -5.32
N LEU A 41 -2.56 -24.92 -4.50
CA LEU A 41 -3.08 -23.64 -4.07
C LEU A 41 -3.12 -22.59 -5.20
N SER A 42 -2.27 -22.76 -6.23
CA SER A 42 -2.26 -21.88 -7.41
C SER A 42 -3.25 -22.30 -8.50
N ASN A 43 -3.88 -23.46 -8.35
CA ASN A 43 -4.86 -24.01 -9.31
C ASN A 43 -4.33 -24.08 -10.76
N LYS A 44 -3.06 -24.53 -10.92
CA LYS A 44 -2.43 -24.62 -12.24
C LYS A 44 -3.08 -25.72 -13.10
N PRO A 45 -3.56 -25.40 -14.31
CA PRO A 45 -4.37 -26.32 -15.13
C PRO A 45 -3.62 -27.52 -15.71
N HIS A 46 -2.29 -27.55 -15.65
CA HIS A 46 -1.47 -28.57 -16.33
C HIS A 46 -0.94 -29.68 -15.40
N VAL A 47 -1.33 -29.71 -14.13
CA VAL A 47 -0.85 -30.72 -13.19
C VAL A 47 -2.04 -31.36 -12.48
N SER A 48 -2.19 -32.67 -12.64
CA SER A 48 -3.23 -33.45 -12.00
C SER A 48 -2.68 -34.08 -10.70
N PHE A 49 -3.37 -33.86 -9.60
CA PHE A 49 -3.10 -34.49 -8.30
C PHE A 49 -4.30 -35.33 -7.89
N SER A 50 -4.07 -36.33 -7.04
CA SER A 50 -5.18 -37.11 -6.48
C SER A 50 -6.11 -36.18 -5.68
N LYS A 51 -7.40 -36.50 -5.72
CA LYS A 51 -8.42 -35.73 -4.98
C LYS A 51 -8.09 -35.67 -3.48
N GLU A 52 -7.63 -36.76 -2.93
CA GLU A 52 -7.19 -36.88 -1.54
C GLU A 52 -6.06 -35.90 -1.19
N THR A 53 -5.04 -35.79 -2.06
CA THR A 53 -3.92 -34.86 -1.88
C THR A 53 -4.39 -33.40 -1.95
N ILE A 54 -5.30 -33.09 -2.88
CA ILE A 54 -5.88 -31.75 -3.02
C ILE A 54 -6.65 -31.38 -1.76
N ASP A 55 -7.52 -32.26 -1.28
CA ASP A 55 -8.34 -32.03 -0.11
C ASP A 55 -7.48 -31.88 1.16
N LYS A 56 -6.46 -32.72 1.32
CA LYS A 56 -5.50 -32.65 2.43
C LYS A 56 -4.77 -31.32 2.49
N VAL A 57 -4.28 -30.82 1.36
CA VAL A 57 -3.58 -29.53 1.28
C VAL A 57 -4.52 -28.35 1.54
N ARG A 58 -5.73 -28.38 0.99
CA ARG A 58 -6.74 -27.32 1.21
C ARG A 58 -7.20 -27.26 2.66
N GLN A 59 -7.41 -28.43 3.26
CA GLN A 59 -7.77 -28.53 4.67
C GLN A 59 -6.65 -27.97 5.57
N GLY A 60 -5.39 -28.39 5.37
CA GLY A 60 -4.23 -27.90 6.11
C GLY A 60 -4.04 -26.39 5.96
N ALA A 61 -4.24 -25.85 4.76
CA ALA A 61 -4.18 -24.41 4.52
C ALA A 61 -5.26 -23.64 5.32
N LYS A 62 -6.49 -24.18 5.39
CA LYS A 62 -7.60 -23.61 6.15
C LYS A 62 -7.34 -23.67 7.67
N GLU A 63 -6.85 -24.80 8.15
CA GLU A 63 -6.58 -25.02 9.58
C GLU A 63 -5.45 -24.13 10.11
N LEU A 64 -4.40 -23.92 9.29
CA LEU A 64 -3.29 -23.02 9.61
C LEU A 64 -3.62 -21.54 9.38
N GLY A 65 -4.77 -21.21 8.80
CA GLY A 65 -5.14 -19.83 8.49
C GLY A 65 -4.31 -19.21 7.36
N TYR A 66 -3.85 -20.02 6.40
CA TYR A 66 -3.07 -19.55 5.28
C TYR A 66 -3.88 -18.60 4.39
N LYS A 67 -3.38 -17.38 4.22
CA LYS A 67 -3.89 -16.44 3.23
C LYS A 67 -2.96 -16.45 2.02
N LYS A 68 -3.50 -16.90 0.87
CA LYS A 68 -2.74 -16.92 -0.39
C LYS A 68 -2.23 -15.52 -0.70
N PRO A 69 -0.91 -15.32 -0.90
CA PRO A 69 -0.41 -14.05 -1.42
C PRO A 69 -1.05 -13.81 -2.79
N VAL A 70 -1.76 -12.69 -2.94
CA VAL A 70 -2.31 -12.32 -4.24
C VAL A 70 -1.11 -12.05 -5.17
N ALA A 71 -0.96 -12.87 -6.20
CA ALA A 71 0.09 -12.71 -7.18
C ALA A 71 -0.04 -11.29 -7.78
N GLY A 72 0.97 -10.45 -7.57
CA GLY A 72 0.94 -9.04 -7.97
C GLY A 72 0.92 -8.04 -6.81
N VAL A 73 0.62 -8.43 -5.56
CA VAL A 73 0.65 -7.50 -4.41
C VAL A 73 2.05 -6.94 -4.21
N LYS A 74 3.09 -7.78 -4.22
CA LYS A 74 4.49 -7.30 -4.13
C LYS A 74 4.90 -6.37 -5.28
N LYS A 75 4.44 -6.63 -6.53
CA LYS A 75 4.65 -5.71 -7.65
C LYS A 75 3.87 -4.43 -7.50
N LYS A 76 2.66 -4.49 -6.93
CA LYS A 76 1.83 -3.29 -6.66
C LYS A 76 2.42 -2.47 -5.51
N GLU A 77 2.86 -3.10 -4.42
CA GLU A 77 3.56 -2.45 -3.31
C GLU A 77 4.84 -1.75 -3.80
N GLN A 78 5.67 -2.43 -4.61
CA GLN A 78 6.85 -1.83 -5.22
C GLN A 78 6.55 -0.71 -6.22
N ALA A 79 5.44 -0.80 -6.96
CA ALA A 79 5.01 0.26 -7.87
C ALA A 79 4.50 1.48 -7.08
N LEU A 80 3.78 1.28 -5.97
CA LEU A 80 3.33 2.36 -5.10
C LEU A 80 4.49 3.02 -4.34
N ALA A 81 5.51 2.28 -3.94
CA ALA A 81 6.71 2.83 -3.30
C ALA A 81 7.50 3.81 -4.20
N LYS A 82 7.26 3.79 -5.52
CA LYS A 82 7.79 4.75 -6.50
C LYS A 82 6.73 5.74 -6.99
N SER A 83 5.64 5.92 -6.25
CA SER A 83 4.55 6.79 -6.64
C SER A 83 4.51 8.06 -5.81
N ILE A 84 4.34 9.18 -6.48
CA ILE A 84 4.08 10.48 -5.87
C ILE A 84 2.60 10.80 -6.10
N ILE A 85 1.91 11.17 -5.03
CA ILE A 85 0.52 11.62 -5.11
C ILE A 85 0.49 13.15 -5.11
N VAL A 86 -0.14 13.73 -6.10
CA VAL A 86 -0.39 15.17 -6.17
C VAL A 86 -1.85 15.45 -5.82
N ILE A 87 -2.06 16.22 -4.77
CA ILE A 87 -3.40 16.64 -4.32
C ILE A 87 -3.62 18.07 -4.84
N CYS A 88 -4.68 18.27 -5.62
CA CYS A 88 -5.02 19.57 -6.16
C CYS A 88 -6.49 19.96 -5.86
N PRO A 89 -6.83 21.26 -5.79
CA PRO A 89 -8.21 21.69 -5.56
C PRO A 89 -9.10 21.44 -6.78
N LEU A 90 -8.61 21.74 -7.98
CA LEU A 90 -9.38 21.67 -9.24
C LEU A 90 -8.45 21.33 -10.40
N LEU A 91 -8.71 20.18 -11.05
CA LEU A 91 -7.96 19.77 -12.26
C LEU A 91 -8.23 20.64 -13.49
N SER A 92 -9.41 21.25 -13.56
CA SER A 92 -9.80 22.13 -14.66
C SER A 92 -9.13 23.52 -14.64
N ASN A 93 -8.44 23.88 -13.54
CA ASN A 93 -7.74 25.15 -13.45
C ASN A 93 -6.36 25.07 -14.14
N GLY A 94 -6.11 25.95 -15.11
CA GLY A 94 -4.88 25.95 -15.91
C GLY A 94 -3.60 26.09 -15.08
N TYR A 95 -3.63 26.84 -13.98
CA TYR A 95 -2.50 26.99 -13.07
C TYR A 95 -2.08 25.62 -12.45
N TYR A 96 -3.04 24.90 -11.89
CA TYR A 96 -2.74 23.58 -11.31
C TYR A 96 -2.35 22.55 -12.38
N SER A 97 -2.98 22.62 -13.56
CA SER A 97 -2.65 21.71 -14.67
C SER A 97 -1.20 21.88 -15.13
N MET A 98 -0.71 23.12 -15.21
CA MET A 98 0.69 23.40 -15.57
C MET A 98 1.67 22.87 -14.53
N ILE A 99 1.38 23.07 -13.23
CA ILE A 99 2.24 22.57 -12.16
C ILE A 99 2.26 21.03 -12.16
N ILE A 100 1.09 20.39 -12.30
CA ILE A 100 0.98 18.93 -12.37
C ILE A 100 1.78 18.39 -13.54
N HIS A 101 1.69 19.04 -14.71
CA HIS A 101 2.47 18.65 -15.89
C HIS A 101 3.98 18.71 -15.60
N SER A 102 4.46 19.85 -15.06
CA SER A 102 5.89 20.02 -14.74
C SER A 102 6.39 19.03 -13.69
N ILE A 103 5.58 18.74 -12.66
CA ILE A 103 5.90 17.72 -11.65
C ILE A 103 5.99 16.34 -12.32
N THR A 104 5.04 16.01 -13.20
CA THR A 104 4.98 14.71 -13.85
C THR A 104 6.19 14.48 -14.76
N GLU A 105 6.54 15.46 -15.59
CA GLU A 105 7.73 15.41 -16.45
C GLU A 105 9.00 15.21 -15.61
N ARG A 106 9.15 16.03 -14.56
CA ARG A 106 10.35 15.95 -13.72
C ARG A 106 10.43 14.66 -12.92
N ALA A 107 9.33 14.19 -12.38
CA ALA A 107 9.27 12.92 -11.65
C ALA A 107 9.68 11.72 -12.51
N LYS A 108 9.31 11.73 -13.79
CA LYS A 108 9.66 10.70 -14.77
C LYS A 108 11.18 10.56 -14.93
N ASP A 109 11.92 11.68 -14.95
CA ASP A 109 13.40 11.67 -15.05
C ASP A 109 14.04 10.91 -13.90
N TYR A 110 13.39 10.87 -12.74
CA TYR A 110 13.85 10.15 -11.54
C TYR A 110 13.19 8.78 -11.36
N GLY A 111 12.39 8.32 -12.34
CA GLY A 111 11.74 7.01 -12.31
C GLY A 111 10.55 6.92 -11.36
N TYR A 112 9.94 8.07 -11.02
CA TYR A 112 8.69 8.11 -10.24
C TYR A 112 7.47 8.20 -11.13
N THR A 113 6.35 7.62 -10.66
CA THR A 113 5.03 7.73 -11.28
C THR A 113 4.20 8.73 -10.48
N VAL A 114 3.55 9.67 -11.17
CA VAL A 114 2.68 10.66 -10.54
C VAL A 114 1.22 10.27 -10.70
N PHE A 115 0.49 10.26 -9.60
CA PHE A 115 -0.97 10.16 -9.58
C PHE A 115 -1.55 11.46 -9.03
N THR A 116 -2.60 11.95 -9.65
CA THR A 116 -3.25 13.19 -9.23
C THR A 116 -4.65 12.92 -8.72
N VAL A 117 -5.00 13.50 -7.59
CA VAL A 117 -6.34 13.48 -7.02
C VAL A 117 -6.85 14.91 -6.84
N SER A 118 -8.14 15.12 -7.11
CA SER A 118 -8.79 16.42 -6.93
C SER A 118 -9.73 16.38 -5.74
N THR A 119 -9.60 17.38 -4.86
CA THR A 119 -10.49 17.52 -3.70
C THR A 119 -11.77 18.30 -4.02
N LEU A 120 -11.84 18.93 -5.21
CA LEU A 120 -12.94 19.80 -5.60
C LEU A 120 -13.22 20.94 -4.59
N ARG A 121 -12.18 21.33 -3.83
CA ARG A 121 -12.26 22.27 -2.68
C ARG A 121 -13.16 21.77 -1.54
N ASP A 122 -13.44 20.47 -1.49
CA ASP A 122 -14.20 19.84 -0.42
C ASP A 122 -13.26 19.34 0.67
N VAL A 123 -13.43 19.89 1.87
CA VAL A 123 -12.63 19.57 3.06
C VAL A 123 -12.82 18.10 3.48
N SER A 124 -14.00 17.52 3.23
CA SER A 124 -14.28 16.11 3.53
C SER A 124 -13.52 15.18 2.59
N GLN A 125 -13.39 15.56 1.32
CA GLN A 125 -12.55 14.84 0.35
C GLN A 125 -11.08 14.93 0.68
N GLU A 126 -10.61 16.10 1.12
CA GLU A 126 -9.24 16.27 1.58
C GLU A 126 -8.94 15.33 2.76
N GLU A 127 -9.79 15.34 3.78
CA GLU A 127 -9.64 14.47 4.94
C GLU A 127 -9.64 12.98 4.55
N LEU A 128 -10.55 12.58 3.67
CA LEU A 128 -10.62 11.22 3.15
C LEU A 128 -9.30 10.79 2.46
N TYR A 129 -8.76 11.65 1.59
CA TYR A 129 -7.50 11.35 0.89
C TYR A 129 -6.32 11.28 1.84
N LEU A 130 -6.16 12.23 2.77
CA LEU A 130 -5.07 12.22 3.74
C LEU A 130 -5.09 10.96 4.62
N ASN A 131 -6.27 10.53 5.07
CA ASN A 131 -6.43 9.31 5.84
C ASN A 131 -6.16 8.05 5.00
N LEU A 132 -6.64 8.02 3.75
CA LEU A 132 -6.43 6.89 2.85
C LEU A 132 -4.94 6.70 2.53
N LEU A 133 -4.24 7.79 2.22
CA LEU A 133 -2.83 7.76 1.83
C LEU A 133 -1.90 7.29 2.95
N SER A 134 -2.29 7.48 4.22
CA SER A 134 -1.52 7.00 5.36
C SER A 134 -1.38 5.46 5.44
N GLY A 135 -2.19 4.72 4.67
CA GLY A 135 -2.14 3.26 4.60
C GLY A 135 -1.23 2.70 3.48
N PHE A 136 -0.57 3.55 2.70
CA PHE A 136 0.25 3.14 1.57
C PHE A 136 1.72 3.53 1.73
N GLU A 137 2.61 2.66 1.25
CA GLU A 137 4.02 3.01 1.04
C GLU A 137 4.13 3.83 -0.26
N LEU A 138 4.31 5.14 -0.11
CA LEU A 138 4.45 6.11 -1.21
C LEU A 138 5.83 6.75 -1.19
N ALA A 139 6.30 7.20 -2.35
CA ALA A 139 7.51 8.01 -2.45
C ALA A 139 7.33 9.41 -1.86
N GLY A 140 6.14 9.97 -1.97
CA GLY A 140 5.81 11.30 -1.43
C GLY A 140 4.39 11.74 -1.77
N VAL A 141 3.98 12.82 -1.11
CA VAL A 141 2.72 13.54 -1.37
C VAL A 141 3.03 15.01 -1.59
N ILE A 142 2.50 15.58 -2.66
CA ILE A 142 2.61 17.01 -2.98
C ILE A 142 1.19 17.59 -2.94
N SER A 143 0.95 18.54 -2.04
CA SER A 143 -0.29 19.31 -2.01
C SER A 143 -0.10 20.62 -2.76
N LEU A 144 -0.93 20.91 -3.76
CA LEU A 144 -0.85 22.16 -4.53
C LEU A 144 -1.54 23.33 -3.83
N TYR A 145 -1.85 23.17 -2.57
CA TYR A 145 -2.41 24.21 -1.70
C TYR A 145 -2.12 23.85 -0.23
N PRO A 146 -2.14 24.82 0.68
CA PRO A 146 -1.99 24.56 2.11
C PRO A 146 -3.14 23.69 2.62
N PRO A 147 -2.86 22.52 3.22
CA PRO A 147 -3.92 21.65 3.73
C PRO A 147 -4.75 22.34 4.82
N THR A 148 -6.07 22.19 4.75
CA THR A 148 -6.99 22.66 5.79
C THR A 148 -7.03 21.71 6.98
N LYS A 149 -6.82 20.42 6.73
CA LYS A 149 -6.78 19.34 7.73
C LYS A 149 -5.35 19.09 8.24
N ILE A 150 -4.79 20.10 8.92
CA ILE A 150 -3.38 20.14 9.37
C ILE A 150 -3.02 18.93 10.24
N ALA A 151 -3.90 18.48 11.12
CA ALA A 151 -3.62 17.35 11.99
C ALA A 151 -3.40 16.05 11.20
N GLN A 152 -4.24 15.78 10.19
CA GLN A 152 -4.13 14.63 9.30
C GLN A 152 -2.92 14.74 8.39
N ALA A 153 -2.64 15.92 7.84
CA ALA A 153 -1.45 16.16 7.03
C ALA A 153 -0.15 15.96 7.83
N ASN A 154 -0.11 16.44 9.09
CA ASN A 154 1.01 16.19 9.99
C ASN A 154 1.14 14.69 10.39
N ALA A 155 0.03 13.96 10.50
CA ALA A 155 0.06 12.52 10.76
C ALA A 155 0.63 11.77 9.56
N LEU A 156 0.22 12.14 8.35
CA LEU A 156 0.73 11.58 7.10
C LEU A 156 2.23 11.86 6.93
N SER A 157 2.70 13.07 7.24
CA SER A 157 4.10 13.47 7.08
C SER A 157 5.08 12.68 7.96
N LYS A 158 4.60 12.00 9.00
CA LYS A 158 5.42 11.08 9.80
C LYS A 158 5.72 9.76 9.09
N GLN A 159 4.96 9.41 8.08
CA GLN A 159 5.04 8.13 7.37
C GLN A 159 5.56 8.30 5.94
N VAL A 160 5.19 9.40 5.29
CA VAL A 160 5.49 9.70 3.89
C VAL A 160 5.99 11.15 3.79
N PRO A 161 7.04 11.45 3.00
CA PRO A 161 7.43 12.83 2.72
C PRO A 161 6.25 13.63 2.16
N VAL A 162 5.95 14.78 2.77
CA VAL A 162 4.87 15.69 2.34
C VAL A 162 5.47 17.05 2.04
N VAL A 163 5.06 17.64 0.92
CA VAL A 163 5.41 19.00 0.51
C VAL A 163 4.12 19.74 0.13
N SER A 164 3.92 20.97 0.58
CA SER A 164 2.83 21.83 0.13
C SER A 164 3.35 22.95 -0.77
N ILE A 165 2.51 23.43 -1.68
CA ILE A 165 2.77 24.64 -2.47
C ILE A 165 1.83 25.74 -1.98
N GLY A 166 2.39 26.90 -1.67
CA GLY A 166 1.69 28.06 -1.10
C GLY A 166 2.06 28.28 0.37
N ASP A 167 1.47 29.31 0.96
CA ASP A 167 1.78 29.75 2.32
C ASP A 167 1.65 28.62 3.33
N LYS A 168 2.72 28.40 4.09
CA LYS A 168 2.76 27.32 5.08
C LYS A 168 2.14 27.80 6.39
N PRO A 169 1.03 27.20 6.86
CA PRO A 169 0.55 27.45 8.21
C PRO A 169 1.57 27.06 9.27
N ASP A 170 1.79 27.87 10.31
CA ASP A 170 2.77 27.63 11.38
C ASP A 170 2.64 26.25 12.06
N ALA A 171 1.43 25.71 12.09
CA ALA A 171 1.16 24.39 12.68
C ALA A 171 1.59 23.20 11.81
N CYS A 172 2.00 23.42 10.56
CA CYS A 172 2.44 22.37 9.62
C CYS A 172 3.88 21.92 9.93
N ARG A 173 4.08 20.59 9.97
CA ARG A 173 5.38 19.94 10.29
C ARG A 173 6.03 19.29 9.07
N PHE A 174 5.65 19.70 7.87
CA PHE A 174 6.20 19.27 6.60
C PHE A 174 6.72 20.46 5.81
N ASP A 175 7.44 20.21 4.72
CA ASP A 175 8.04 21.27 3.91
C ASP A 175 7.00 22.00 3.05
N ALA A 176 7.28 23.27 2.72
CA ALA A 176 6.48 24.06 1.80
C ALA A 176 7.37 24.74 0.76
N VAL A 177 6.81 24.94 -0.43
CA VAL A 177 7.37 25.77 -1.48
C VAL A 177 6.48 27.01 -1.59
N GLU A 178 7.04 28.15 -1.23
CA GLU A 178 6.34 29.43 -1.24
C GLU A 178 6.85 30.31 -2.39
N LEU A 179 5.98 31.15 -2.91
CA LEU A 179 6.37 32.21 -3.85
C LEU A 179 6.83 33.42 -3.06
N ASP A 180 8.05 33.87 -3.32
CA ASP A 180 8.50 35.16 -2.78
C ASP A 180 7.83 36.30 -3.56
N LEU A 181 6.76 36.81 -3.00
CA LEU A 181 6.01 37.95 -3.57
C LEU A 181 6.55 39.31 -3.11
N SER A 182 7.64 39.37 -2.35
CA SER A 182 8.22 40.61 -1.82
C SER A 182 8.65 41.57 -2.92
N LEU A 183 8.93 41.09 -4.12
CA LEU A 183 9.32 41.88 -5.28
C LEU A 183 8.15 42.44 -6.11
N ILE A 184 6.91 42.13 -5.76
CA ILE A 184 5.71 42.57 -6.53
C ILE A 184 5.11 43.87 -5.96
N HIS A 185 5.60 44.37 -4.84
CA HIS A 185 5.25 45.68 -4.34
C HIS A 185 6.02 46.77 -5.11
N ILE A 186 5.48 47.15 -6.26
CA ILE A 186 5.81 48.39 -6.95
C ILE A 186 4.67 49.37 -6.71
#